data_55e1699404f6d69a9928f983736cae5d
#
_entry.id   55e1699404f6d69a9928f983736cae5d
#
_cell.length_a   1.000
_cell.length_b   1.000
_cell.length_c   1.000
_cell.angle_alpha   90.00
_cell.angle_beta   90.00
_cell.angle_gamma   90.00
#
_symmetry.space_group_name_H-M   'P 1'
#
loop_
_entity.id
_entity.type
_entity.pdbx_description
1 polymer ?
#
loop_
_entity_poly.entity_id
_entity_poly.type
_entity_poly.pdbx_seq_one_letter_code
_entity_poly.pdbx_strand_id
1 'polypeptide(L)' 'MNKSLDEVKQDISQKYLGKSGIHGIGIRRKSNALYLYTDAEPSPKQKAVLQKIKKEVAPYSLVTVEEERAKIS' A
#
# COMPACT_ATOMS: atom_id res chain seq x y z
N MET A 1 7.65 17.63 10.75
CA MET A 1 8.78 16.80 10.26
C MET A 1 8.28 15.66 9.44
N ASN A 2 8.90 15.42 8.30
CA ASN A 2 8.52 14.31 7.46
C ASN A 2 9.04 13.00 8.04
N LYS A 3 8.18 11.99 8.01
CA LYS A 3 8.59 10.66 8.41
C LYS A 3 9.50 10.06 7.35
N SER A 4 10.41 9.20 7.78
CA SER A 4 11.22 8.45 6.83
C SER A 4 10.34 7.45 6.09
N LEU A 5 10.83 6.97 4.95
CA LEU A 5 10.10 5.99 4.17
C LEU A 5 9.83 4.72 4.96
N ASP A 6 10.80 4.30 5.79
CA ASP A 6 10.63 3.13 6.65
C ASP A 6 9.53 3.34 7.69
N GLU A 7 9.47 4.53 8.28
CA GLU A 7 8.44 4.85 9.25
C GLU A 7 7.05 4.86 8.61
N VAL A 8 6.95 5.42 7.41
CA VAL A 8 5.69 5.44 6.68
C VAL A 8 5.25 4.02 6.37
N LYS A 9 6.17 3.17 5.91
CA LYS A 9 5.87 1.77 5.65
C LYS A 9 5.32 1.09 6.90
N GLN A 10 5.97 1.31 8.04
CA GLN A 10 5.56 0.69 9.30
C GLN A 10 4.17 1.16 9.72
N ASP A 11 3.90 2.45 9.63
CA ASP A 11 2.59 3.01 9.96
C ASP A 11 1.49 2.41 9.09
N ILE A 12 1.73 2.35 7.80
CA ILE A 12 0.74 1.81 6.86
C ILE A 12 0.54 0.31 7.10
N SER A 13 1.62 -0.41 7.38
CA SER A 13 1.53 -1.83 7.70
C SER A 13 0.64 -2.07 8.92
N GLN A 14 0.85 -1.32 9.98
CA GLN A 14 0.07 -1.49 11.20
C GLN A 14 -1.41 -1.17 10.99
N LYS A 15 -1.70 -0.17 10.17
CA LYS A 15 -3.08 0.28 9.95
C LYS A 15 -3.83 -0.58 8.94
N TYR A 16 -3.16 -1.02 7.90
CA TYR A 16 -3.84 -1.54 6.72
C TYR A 16 -3.44 -2.95 6.29
N LEU A 17 -2.26 -3.43 6.67
CA LEU A 17 -1.80 -4.74 6.22
C LEU A 17 -2.76 -5.83 6.70
N GLY A 18 -3.18 -6.68 5.76
CA GLY A 18 -4.18 -7.71 6.05
C GLY A 18 -5.60 -7.19 6.04
N LYS A 19 -5.79 -5.90 5.74
CA LYS A 19 -7.10 -5.28 5.67
C LYS A 19 -7.30 -4.67 4.29
N SER A 20 -8.54 -4.52 3.88
CA SER A 20 -8.89 -3.84 2.62
C SER A 20 -8.20 -4.43 1.39
N GLY A 21 -7.92 -5.72 1.41
CA GLY A 21 -7.30 -6.39 0.28
C GLY A 21 -5.80 -6.14 0.12
N ILE A 22 -5.18 -5.48 1.08
CA ILE A 22 -3.74 -5.23 1.04
C ILE A 22 -3.03 -6.41 1.67
N HIS A 23 -2.24 -7.14 0.88
CA HIS A 23 -1.54 -8.33 1.37
C HIS A 23 -0.03 -8.22 1.36
N GLY A 24 0.50 -7.07 0.97
CA GLY A 24 1.93 -6.84 1.02
C GLY A 24 2.26 -5.37 0.87
N ILE A 25 3.39 -4.97 1.44
CA ILE A 25 3.88 -3.60 1.33
C ILE A 25 5.39 -3.65 1.11
N GLY A 26 5.87 -2.92 0.11
CA GLY A 26 7.29 -2.80 -0.16
C GLY A 26 7.69 -1.35 -0.28
N ILE A 27 8.99 -1.10 -0.24
CA ILE A 27 9.50 0.25 -0.46
C ILE A 27 10.58 0.22 -1.50
N ARG A 28 10.69 1.33 -2.23
CA ARG A 28 11.77 1.52 -3.18
C ARG A 28 12.46 2.83 -2.86
N ARG A 29 13.62 2.74 -2.25
CA ARG A 29 14.34 3.92 -1.76
C ARG A 29 14.82 4.83 -2.88
N LYS A 30 15.19 4.27 -4.01
CA LYS A 30 15.69 5.05 -5.14
C LYS A 30 14.67 6.07 -5.66
N SER A 31 13.41 5.72 -5.62
CA SER A 31 12.34 6.59 -6.11
C SER A 31 11.48 7.16 -5.00
N ASN A 32 11.83 6.90 -3.74
CA ASN A 32 11.05 7.31 -2.58
C ASN A 32 9.59 6.90 -2.74
N ALA A 33 9.38 5.65 -3.12
CA ALA A 33 8.05 5.13 -3.40
C ALA A 33 7.67 4.00 -2.46
N LEU A 34 6.39 3.95 -2.14
CA LEU A 34 5.80 2.86 -1.37
C LEU A 34 4.99 2.01 -2.33
N TYR A 35 5.16 0.70 -2.24
CA TYR A 35 4.45 -0.25 -3.08
C TYR A 35 3.44 -0.99 -2.24
N LEU A 36 2.18 -0.96 -2.68
CA LEU A 36 1.11 -1.74 -2.05
C LEU A 36 0.69 -2.87 -2.98
N TYR A 37 0.72 -4.07 -2.47
CA TYR A 37 0.27 -5.25 -3.22
C TYR A 37 -1.15 -5.56 -2.79
N THR A 38 -2.07 -5.46 -3.72
CA THR A 38 -3.50 -5.60 -3.48
C THR A 38 -4.10 -6.69 -4.34
N ASP A 39 -5.35 -7.03 -4.05
CA ASP A 39 -6.10 -7.97 -4.88
C ASP A 39 -6.29 -7.40 -6.29
N ALA A 40 -6.41 -8.29 -7.28
CA ALA A 40 -6.51 -7.88 -8.68
C ALA A 40 -7.74 -7.04 -8.99
N GLU A 41 -8.82 -7.25 -8.25
CA GLU A 41 -10.06 -6.51 -8.46
C GLU A 41 -10.53 -5.90 -7.15
N PRO A 42 -9.91 -4.75 -6.77
CA PRO A 42 -10.29 -4.12 -5.51
C PRO A 42 -11.72 -3.58 -5.56
N SER A 43 -12.45 -3.75 -4.46
CA SER A 43 -13.79 -3.21 -4.33
C SER A 43 -13.75 -1.68 -4.25
N PRO A 44 -14.90 -1.00 -4.43
CA PRO A 44 -14.94 0.46 -4.27
C PRO A 44 -14.44 0.92 -2.91
N LYS A 45 -14.73 0.16 -1.85
CA LYS A 45 -14.22 0.47 -0.51
C LYS A 45 -12.70 0.40 -0.46
N GLN A 46 -12.13 -0.62 -1.09
CA GLN A 46 -10.68 -0.77 -1.15
C GLN A 46 -10.03 0.37 -1.92
N LYS A 47 -10.66 0.79 -3.01
CA LYS A 47 -10.16 1.92 -3.79
C LYS A 47 -10.17 3.21 -2.97
N ALA A 48 -11.21 3.42 -2.17
CA ALA A 48 -11.29 4.59 -1.30
C ALA A 48 -10.17 4.58 -0.26
N VAL A 49 -9.88 3.41 0.30
CA VAL A 49 -8.79 3.25 1.26
C VAL A 49 -7.45 3.55 0.59
N LEU A 50 -7.24 3.08 -0.63
CA LEU A 50 -6.00 3.34 -1.36
C LEU A 50 -5.79 4.83 -1.61
N GLN A 51 -6.85 5.56 -1.91
CA GLN A 51 -6.78 7.02 -2.07
C GLN A 51 -6.38 7.69 -0.76
N LYS A 52 -6.92 7.21 0.34
CA LYS A 52 -6.60 7.73 1.66
C LYS A 52 -5.13 7.47 2.00
N ILE A 53 -4.65 6.27 1.71
CA ILE A 53 -3.24 5.91 1.93
C ILE A 53 -2.33 6.81 1.11
N LYS A 54 -2.71 7.09 -0.13
CA LYS A 54 -1.93 7.96 -1.01
C LYS A 54 -1.70 9.33 -0.38
N LYS A 55 -2.71 9.86 0.28
CA LYS A 55 -2.58 11.14 0.99
C LYS A 55 -1.72 11.01 2.23
N GLU A 56 -1.83 9.89 2.93
CA GLU A 56 -1.08 9.69 4.16
C GLU A 56 0.42 9.51 3.91
N VAL A 57 0.80 8.92 2.78
CA VAL A 57 2.21 8.71 2.48
C VAL A 57 2.90 9.92 1.86
N ALA A 58 2.16 10.94 1.46
CA ALA A 58 2.77 12.14 0.89
C ALA A 58 3.85 12.68 1.83
N PRO A 59 4.97 13.19 1.31
CA PRO A 59 5.28 13.48 -0.08
C PRO A 59 5.81 12.30 -0.90
N TYR A 60 5.86 11.10 -0.32
CA TYR A 60 6.32 9.93 -1.04
C TYR A 60 5.31 9.48 -2.08
N SER A 61 5.78 8.82 -3.12
CA SER A 61 4.92 8.27 -4.15
C SER A 61 4.30 6.96 -3.69
N LEU A 62 3.08 6.69 -4.13
CA LEU A 62 2.42 5.43 -3.86
C LEU A 62 2.19 4.71 -5.17
N VAL A 63 2.66 3.47 -5.26
CA VAL A 63 2.42 2.59 -6.40
C VAL A 63 1.58 1.42 -5.92
N THR A 64 0.48 1.17 -6.59
CA THR A 64 -0.38 0.03 -6.28
C THR A 64 -0.13 -1.06 -7.29
N VAL A 65 0.19 -2.25 -6.81
CA VAL A 65 0.39 -3.43 -7.65
C VAL A 65 -0.77 -4.37 -7.42
N GLU A 66 -1.56 -4.56 -8.45
CA GLU A 66 -2.69 -5.48 -8.39
C GLU A 66 -2.21 -6.88 -8.75
N GLU A 67 -2.43 -7.82 -7.83
CA GLU A 67 -2.00 -9.20 -8.01
C GLU A 67 -3.14 -10.15 -7.72
N GLU A 68 -3.28 -11.16 -8.55
CA GLU A 68 -4.19 -12.23 -8.22
C GLU A 68 -3.58 -13.07 -7.11
N ARG A 69 -4.38 -13.36 -6.10
CA ARG A 69 -3.94 -14.30 -5.09
C ARG A 69 -3.76 -15.66 -5.74
N ALA A 70 -2.67 -16.32 -5.40
CA ALA A 70 -2.44 -17.67 -5.87
C ALA A 70 -3.63 -18.53 -5.46
N LYS A 71 -4.36 -19.01 -6.47
CA LYS A 71 -5.45 -19.94 -6.19
C LYS A 71 -4.85 -21.32 -6.02
N ILE A 72 -5.04 -21.86 -4.86
CA ILE A 72 -4.70 -23.25 -4.63
C ILE A 72 -5.88 -24.04 -5.17
N SER A 73 -5.69 -24.59 -6.30
CA SER A 73 -6.69 -25.44 -6.89
C SER A 73 -6.46 -26.87 -6.45
#